data_3f352a2ba4b41c1e9628fe0227c206d9
#
_entry.id   3f352a2ba4b41c1e9628fe0227c206d9
#
_cell.length_a   1.000
_cell.length_b   1.000
_cell.length_c   1.000
_cell.angle_alpha   90.00
_cell.angle_beta   90.00
_cell.angle_gamma   90.00
#
_symmetry.space_group_name_H-M   'P 1'
#
loop_
_entity.id
_entity.type
_entity.pdbx_description
1 polymer ?
#
loop_
_entity_poly.entity_id
_entity_poly.type
_entity_poly.pdbx_seq_one_letter_code
_entity_poly.pdbx_strand_id
1 'polypeptide(L)'
;MINVQTLIQLKAFARIDGLWLALLWTSSFACLMYPPLNILGNLLLLMTPVLMTWRVIKFRNYALDGSISYRRAFAYGCYMTFYASLIFAMVQCLYFQFLDNGHFVQLLNQSVEELKAIDTRNTDYWSNLQQSIEMMRSVAPIELAFMFMMQNLFIGTLTSTIVAIFGKKKK
;
A
#
# COMPACT_ATOMS: atom_id res chain seq x y z
N MET A 1 23.10 -13.69 14.01
CA MET A 1 23.55 -12.58 13.16
C MET A 1 23.00 -12.78 11.75
N ILE A 2 22.50 -11.74 11.09
CA ILE A 2 22.09 -11.82 9.68
C ILE A 2 23.37 -11.79 8.84
N ASN A 3 23.67 -12.87 8.12
CA ASN A 3 24.83 -12.93 7.22
C ASN A 3 24.57 -11.99 6.01
N VAL A 4 25.59 -11.29 5.53
CA VAL A 4 25.53 -10.37 4.38
C VAL A 4 24.92 -11.03 3.14
N GLN A 5 25.34 -12.27 2.83
CA GLN A 5 24.79 -13.06 1.71
C GLN A 5 23.26 -13.28 1.85
N THR A 6 22.82 -13.58 3.06
CA THR A 6 21.39 -13.74 3.39
C THR A 6 20.59 -12.46 3.13
N LEU A 7 21.18 -11.29 3.45
CA LEU A 7 20.54 -10.00 3.23
C LEU A 7 20.46 -9.65 1.74
N ILE A 8 21.50 -9.94 0.97
CA ILE A 8 21.52 -9.73 -0.48
C ILE A 8 20.45 -10.58 -1.15
N GLN A 9 20.36 -11.87 -0.80
CA GLN A 9 19.34 -12.78 -1.31
C GLN A 9 17.93 -12.29 -0.98
N LEU A 10 17.70 -11.90 0.26
CA LEU A 10 16.41 -11.38 0.73
C LEU A 10 15.98 -10.15 -0.06
N LYS A 11 16.87 -9.17 -0.28
CA LYS A 11 16.60 -7.96 -1.04
C LYS A 11 16.29 -8.27 -2.52
N ALA A 12 17.03 -9.20 -3.13
CA ALA A 12 16.84 -9.56 -4.52
C ALA A 12 15.45 -10.16 -4.78
N PHE A 13 15.00 -11.08 -3.93
CA PHE A 13 13.64 -11.64 -4.02
C PHE A 13 12.57 -10.62 -3.67
N ALA A 14 12.76 -9.84 -2.60
CA ALA A 14 11.81 -8.83 -2.16
C ALA A 14 11.58 -7.74 -3.23
N ARG A 15 12.58 -7.41 -4.04
CA ARG A 15 12.44 -6.47 -5.16
C ARG A 15 11.50 -6.98 -6.24
N ILE A 16 11.62 -8.25 -6.62
CA ILE A 16 10.73 -8.88 -7.63
C ILE A 16 9.31 -9.01 -7.07
N ASP A 17 9.19 -9.43 -5.83
CA ASP A 17 7.88 -9.58 -5.18
C ASP A 17 7.23 -8.23 -4.88
N GLY A 18 8.03 -7.19 -4.65
CA GLY A 18 7.56 -5.81 -4.55
C GLY A 18 6.93 -5.29 -5.84
N LEU A 19 7.40 -5.74 -7.01
CA LEU A 19 6.77 -5.41 -8.28
C LEU A 19 5.35 -5.98 -8.38
N TRP A 20 5.14 -7.24 -7.95
CA TRP A 20 3.80 -7.83 -7.92
C TRP A 20 2.86 -7.12 -6.95
N LEU A 21 3.38 -6.68 -5.81
CA LEU A 21 2.61 -5.90 -4.84
C LEU A 21 2.28 -4.51 -5.40
N ALA A 22 3.21 -3.86 -6.09
CA ALA A 22 2.99 -2.59 -6.77
C ALA A 22 1.91 -2.70 -7.86
N LEU A 23 1.91 -3.79 -8.64
CA LEU A 23 0.87 -4.07 -9.63
C LEU A 23 -0.51 -4.22 -8.97
N LEU A 24 -0.60 -4.94 -7.86
CA LEU A 24 -1.84 -5.08 -7.11
C LEU A 24 -2.35 -3.70 -6.64
N TRP A 25 -1.49 -2.88 -6.05
CA TRP A 25 -1.86 -1.55 -5.57
C TRP A 25 -2.23 -0.59 -6.71
N THR A 26 -1.52 -0.65 -7.83
CA THR A 26 -1.84 0.15 -9.02
C THR A 26 -3.21 -0.24 -9.59
N SER A 27 -3.49 -1.55 -9.68
CA SER A 27 -4.80 -2.03 -10.14
C SER A 27 -5.92 -1.63 -9.18
N SER A 28 -5.69 -1.74 -7.87
CA SER A 28 -6.62 -1.28 -6.84
C SER A 28 -6.88 0.23 -6.98
N PHE A 29 -5.84 1.03 -7.09
CA PHE A 29 -5.93 2.47 -7.24
C PHE A 29 -6.72 2.87 -8.49
N ALA A 30 -6.43 2.25 -9.64
CA ALA A 30 -7.17 2.49 -10.88
C ALA A 30 -8.66 2.18 -10.73
N CYS A 31 -9.00 1.08 -10.03
CA CYS A 31 -10.39 0.74 -9.75
C CYS A 31 -11.06 1.75 -8.79
N LEU A 32 -10.33 2.25 -7.78
CA LEU A 32 -10.84 3.24 -6.83
C LEU A 32 -11.09 4.61 -7.49
N MET A 33 -10.33 4.96 -8.53
CA MET A 33 -10.55 6.18 -9.31
C MET A 33 -11.79 6.11 -10.21
N TYR A 34 -12.40 4.94 -10.36
CA TYR A 34 -13.61 4.76 -11.15
C TYR A 34 -14.76 4.24 -10.27
N PRO A 35 -15.74 5.09 -9.89
CA PRO A 35 -16.77 4.77 -8.89
C PRO A 35 -17.47 3.41 -9.07
N PRO A 36 -17.85 2.98 -10.30
CA PRO A 36 -18.47 1.66 -10.49
C PRO A 36 -17.60 0.47 -10.07
N LEU A 37 -16.27 0.63 -9.98
CA LEU A 37 -15.31 -0.39 -9.60
C LEU A 37 -14.77 -0.25 -8.17
N ASN A 38 -15.31 0.66 -7.34
CA ASN A 38 -14.85 0.90 -5.98
C ASN A 38 -14.83 -0.38 -5.12
N ILE A 39 -15.85 -1.23 -5.24
CA ILE A 39 -15.91 -2.50 -4.51
C ILE A 39 -14.73 -3.40 -4.90
N LEU A 40 -14.43 -3.50 -6.19
CA LEU A 40 -13.29 -4.28 -6.70
C LEU A 40 -11.97 -3.68 -6.22
N GLY A 41 -11.82 -2.36 -6.26
CA GLY A 41 -10.63 -1.66 -5.76
C GLY A 41 -10.36 -1.97 -4.29
N ASN A 42 -11.40 -1.90 -3.44
CA ASN A 42 -11.30 -2.24 -2.02
C ASN A 42 -10.95 -3.70 -1.79
N LEU A 43 -11.55 -4.64 -2.56
CA LEU A 43 -11.23 -6.06 -2.47
C LEU A 43 -9.77 -6.34 -2.84
N LEU A 44 -9.24 -5.69 -3.90
CA LEU A 44 -7.84 -5.81 -4.28
C LEU A 44 -6.91 -5.28 -3.18
N LEU A 45 -7.27 -4.18 -2.53
CA LEU A 45 -6.49 -3.64 -1.41
C LEU A 45 -6.46 -4.63 -0.23
N LEU A 46 -7.59 -5.25 0.10
CA LEU A 46 -7.69 -6.28 1.14
C LEU A 46 -6.88 -7.55 0.81
N MET A 47 -6.58 -7.81 -0.46
CA MET A 47 -5.69 -8.92 -0.88
C MET A 47 -4.22 -8.66 -0.55
N THR A 48 -3.82 -7.45 -0.16
CA THR A 48 -2.44 -7.11 0.19
C THR A 48 -1.79 -8.08 1.17
N PRO A 49 -2.35 -8.32 2.39
CA PRO A 49 -1.74 -9.24 3.35
C PRO A 49 -1.70 -10.69 2.84
N VAL A 50 -2.68 -11.10 2.03
CA VAL A 50 -2.73 -12.44 1.43
C VAL A 50 -1.61 -12.62 0.44
N LEU A 51 -1.44 -11.67 -0.49
CA LEU A 51 -0.35 -11.69 -1.47
C LEU A 51 1.02 -11.68 -0.76
N MET A 52 1.20 -10.81 0.22
CA MET A 52 2.44 -10.72 0.99
C MET A 52 2.77 -12.04 1.69
N THR A 53 1.78 -12.64 2.36
CA THR A 53 1.96 -13.94 3.06
C THR A 53 2.34 -15.03 2.06
N TRP A 54 1.64 -15.11 0.94
CA TRP A 54 1.95 -16.08 -0.11
C TRP A 54 3.38 -15.94 -0.64
N ARG A 55 3.84 -14.70 -0.88
CA ARG A 55 5.20 -14.40 -1.34
C ARG A 55 6.26 -14.76 -0.29
N VAL A 56 6.02 -14.46 0.99
CA VAL A 56 6.91 -14.88 2.08
C VAL A 56 7.02 -16.41 2.15
N ILE A 57 5.90 -17.13 2.05
CA ILE A 57 5.88 -18.60 2.03
C ILE A 57 6.64 -19.14 0.81
N LYS A 58 6.45 -18.54 -0.36
CA LYS A 58 7.17 -18.91 -1.58
C LYS A 58 8.67 -18.69 -1.41
N PHE A 59 9.10 -17.53 -0.93
CA PHE A 59 10.51 -17.24 -0.62
C PHE A 59 11.09 -18.25 0.38
N ARG A 60 10.36 -18.55 1.46
CA ARG A 60 10.77 -19.55 2.45
C ARG A 60 11.02 -20.91 1.81
N ASN A 61 10.12 -21.38 0.96
CA ASN A 61 10.18 -22.72 0.38
C ASN A 61 11.25 -22.82 -0.70
N TYR A 62 11.44 -21.80 -1.53
CA TYR A 62 12.39 -21.82 -2.64
C TYR A 62 13.83 -21.45 -2.25
N ALA A 63 13.99 -20.53 -1.31
CA ALA A 63 15.29 -19.93 -1.03
C ALA A 63 15.86 -20.30 0.33
N LEU A 64 15.07 -20.94 1.22
CA LEU A 64 15.43 -21.17 2.63
C LEU A 64 15.09 -22.57 3.13
N ASP A 65 15.01 -23.55 2.24
CA ASP A 65 14.76 -24.97 2.59
C ASP A 65 13.54 -25.17 3.51
N GLY A 66 12.50 -24.38 3.28
CA GLY A 66 11.22 -24.49 3.98
C GLY A 66 11.18 -23.91 5.40
N SER A 67 12.25 -23.24 5.89
CA SER A 67 12.28 -22.62 7.22
C SER A 67 12.65 -21.14 7.16
N ILE A 68 11.92 -20.30 7.92
CA ILE A 68 12.21 -18.87 8.05
C ILE A 68 11.91 -18.38 9.45
N SER A 69 12.83 -17.61 10.05
CA SER A 69 12.59 -16.96 11.33
C SER A 69 11.66 -15.75 11.19
N TYR A 70 10.94 -15.40 12.25
CA TYR A 70 10.08 -14.22 12.29
C TYR A 70 10.80 -12.94 11.83
N ARG A 71 11.98 -12.65 12.36
CA ARG A 71 12.77 -11.45 12.02
C ARG A 71 13.10 -11.39 10.53
N ARG A 72 13.40 -12.53 9.91
CA ARG A 72 13.73 -12.62 8.51
C ARG A 72 12.49 -12.45 7.62
N ALA A 73 11.35 -13.05 8.02
CA ALA A 73 10.07 -12.88 7.34
C ALA A 73 9.58 -11.42 7.43
N PHE A 74 9.71 -10.79 8.60
CA PHE A 74 9.39 -9.38 8.81
C PHE A 74 10.25 -8.47 7.91
N ALA A 75 11.58 -8.64 7.96
CA ALA A 75 12.49 -7.86 7.10
C ALA A 75 12.17 -8.04 5.61
N TYR A 76 11.81 -9.25 5.19
CA TYR A 76 11.38 -9.51 3.82
C TYR A 76 10.13 -8.73 3.45
N GLY A 77 9.09 -8.73 4.30
CA GLY A 77 7.88 -7.95 4.11
C GLY A 77 8.14 -6.45 4.00
N CYS A 78 8.99 -5.91 4.90
CA CYS A 78 9.38 -4.50 4.86
C CYS A 78 10.11 -4.12 3.56
N TYR A 79 11.06 -4.93 3.10
CA TYR A 79 11.73 -4.66 1.81
C TYR A 79 10.77 -4.78 0.62
N MET A 80 9.89 -5.77 0.63
CA MET A 80 8.87 -5.93 -0.41
C MET A 80 7.95 -4.71 -0.47
N THR A 81 7.45 -4.24 0.68
CA THR A 81 6.63 -3.03 0.80
C THR A 81 7.40 -1.78 0.35
N PHE A 82 8.67 -1.65 0.72
CA PHE A 82 9.50 -0.53 0.32
C PHE A 82 9.61 -0.42 -1.20
N TYR A 83 9.95 -1.52 -1.89
CA TYR A 83 10.03 -1.52 -3.35
C TYR A 83 8.67 -1.29 -4.01
N ALA A 84 7.61 -1.87 -3.46
CA ALA A 84 6.26 -1.65 -3.95
C ALA A 84 5.84 -0.19 -3.81
N SER A 85 6.11 0.44 -2.67
CA SER A 85 5.77 1.85 -2.41
C SER A 85 6.48 2.81 -3.35
N LEU A 86 7.77 2.55 -3.67
CA LEU A 86 8.51 3.36 -4.62
C LEU A 86 7.88 3.32 -6.02
N ILE A 87 7.60 2.12 -6.52
CA ILE A 87 7.01 1.94 -7.86
C ILE A 87 5.60 2.55 -7.89
N PHE A 88 4.82 2.30 -6.86
CA PHE A 88 3.46 2.81 -6.77
C PHE A 88 3.42 4.34 -6.66
N ALA A 89 4.33 4.96 -5.91
CA ALA A 89 4.47 6.41 -5.83
C ALA A 89 4.79 7.05 -7.19
N MET A 90 5.63 6.39 -8.01
CA MET A 90 5.88 6.84 -9.39
C MET A 90 4.60 6.82 -10.23
N VAL A 91 3.81 5.76 -10.13
CA VAL A 91 2.52 5.66 -10.84
C VAL A 91 1.54 6.74 -10.37
N GLN A 92 1.44 6.95 -9.05
CA GLN A 92 0.58 7.99 -8.48
C GLN A 92 1.03 9.40 -8.91
N CYS A 93 2.33 9.67 -8.90
CA CYS A 93 2.87 10.95 -9.36
C CYS A 93 2.50 11.22 -10.82
N LEU A 94 2.64 10.23 -11.70
CA LEU A 94 2.23 10.35 -13.11
C LEU A 94 0.72 10.56 -13.24
N TYR A 95 -0.08 9.85 -12.46
CA TYR A 95 -1.52 10.02 -12.44
C TYR A 95 -1.92 11.45 -12.03
N PHE A 96 -1.45 11.92 -10.88
CA PHE A 96 -1.76 13.26 -10.37
C PHE A 96 -1.25 14.38 -11.28
N GLN A 97 -0.12 14.16 -11.97
CA GLN A 97 0.46 15.18 -12.86
C GLN A 97 -0.28 15.29 -14.20
N PHE A 98 -0.78 14.18 -14.77
CA PHE A 98 -1.23 14.16 -16.16
C PHE A 98 -2.69 13.73 -16.33
N LEU A 99 -3.28 13.03 -15.38
CA LEU A 99 -4.59 12.39 -15.57
C LEU A 99 -5.66 12.89 -14.59
N ASP A 100 -5.27 13.32 -13.40
CA ASP A 100 -6.21 13.57 -12.31
C ASP A 100 -7.16 14.74 -12.57
N ASN A 101 -6.67 15.88 -13.09
CA ASN A 101 -7.45 17.10 -13.31
C ASN A 101 -8.39 17.47 -12.14
N GLY A 102 -8.00 17.15 -10.90
CA GLY A 102 -8.80 17.38 -9.69
C GLY A 102 -9.87 16.32 -9.41
N HIS A 103 -9.90 15.22 -10.15
CA HIS A 103 -10.87 14.14 -10.00
C HIS A 103 -10.74 13.46 -8.63
N PHE A 104 -9.52 13.25 -8.12
CA PHE A 104 -9.27 12.67 -6.81
C PHE A 104 -9.93 13.47 -5.68
N VAL A 105 -9.78 14.80 -5.68
CA VAL A 105 -10.40 15.67 -4.68
C VAL A 105 -11.93 15.64 -4.80
N GLN A 106 -12.48 15.56 -6.01
CA GLN A 106 -13.92 15.41 -6.23
C GLN A 106 -14.45 14.11 -5.63
N LEU A 107 -13.76 12.97 -5.84
CA LEU A 107 -14.12 11.67 -5.26
C LEU A 107 -14.08 11.71 -3.72
N LEU A 108 -13.08 12.34 -3.13
CA LEU A 108 -13.01 12.50 -1.68
C LEU A 108 -14.17 13.34 -1.14
N ASN A 109 -14.50 14.46 -1.78
CA ASN A 109 -15.62 15.31 -1.37
C ASN A 109 -16.96 14.57 -1.49
N GLN A 110 -17.18 13.78 -2.57
CA GLN A 110 -18.37 12.94 -2.69
C GLN A 110 -18.48 11.93 -1.54
N SER A 111 -17.38 11.25 -1.21
CA SER A 111 -17.34 10.29 -0.10
C SER A 111 -17.65 10.96 1.25
N VAL A 112 -17.18 12.20 1.47
CA VAL A 112 -17.50 12.97 2.68
C VAL A 112 -18.98 13.34 2.73
N GLU A 113 -19.57 13.77 1.61
CA GLU A 113 -21.00 14.09 1.56
C GLU A 113 -21.89 12.87 1.83
N GLU A 114 -21.52 11.70 1.30
CA GLU A 114 -22.21 10.44 1.59
C GLU A 114 -22.14 10.08 3.09
N LEU A 115 -20.95 10.21 3.70
CA LEU A 115 -20.77 9.93 5.13
C LEU A 115 -21.51 10.95 6.01
N LYS A 116 -21.52 12.23 5.65
CA LYS A 116 -22.23 13.31 6.32
C LYS A 116 -23.75 13.10 6.30
N ALA A 117 -24.28 12.53 5.22
CA ALA A 117 -25.69 12.18 5.10
C ALA A 117 -26.11 11.09 6.13
N ILE A 118 -25.17 10.21 6.52
CA ILE A 118 -25.38 9.13 7.49
C ILE A 118 -25.17 9.64 8.93
N ASP A 119 -24.14 10.48 9.16
CA ASP A 119 -23.81 11.03 10.47
C ASP A 119 -23.94 12.56 10.49
N THR A 120 -25.08 13.04 10.93
CA THR A 120 -25.40 14.49 11.01
C THR A 120 -24.93 15.16 12.31
N ARG A 121 -24.30 14.41 13.24
CA ARG A 121 -24.06 14.91 14.61
C ARG A 121 -22.84 15.82 14.73
N ASN A 122 -21.86 15.73 13.82
CA ASN A 122 -20.56 16.41 13.92
C ASN A 122 -20.31 17.36 12.74
N THR A 123 -21.14 18.39 12.59
CA THR A 123 -21.04 19.36 11.48
C THR A 123 -19.65 20.00 11.37
N ASP A 124 -19.04 20.36 12.51
CA ASP A 124 -17.71 20.99 12.56
C ASP A 124 -16.61 20.05 12.09
N TYR A 125 -16.70 18.76 12.43
CA TYR A 125 -15.76 17.74 11.94
C TYR A 125 -15.82 17.62 10.42
N TRP A 126 -17.01 17.55 9.85
CA TRP A 126 -17.18 17.42 8.41
C TRP A 126 -16.71 18.67 7.65
N SER A 127 -16.95 19.86 8.17
CA SER A 127 -16.48 21.11 7.57
C SER A 127 -14.95 21.20 7.58
N ASN A 128 -14.30 20.82 8.69
CA ASN A 128 -12.84 20.78 8.79
C ASN A 128 -12.22 19.73 7.84
N LEU A 129 -12.88 18.59 7.68
CA LEU A 129 -12.43 17.53 6.75
C LEU A 129 -12.51 18.00 5.31
N GLN A 130 -13.64 18.63 4.90
CA GLN A 130 -13.77 19.20 3.57
C GLN A 130 -12.72 20.29 3.29
N GLN A 131 -12.47 21.17 4.25
CA GLN A 131 -11.43 22.18 4.12
C GLN A 131 -10.03 21.54 3.95
N SER A 132 -9.76 20.46 4.68
CA SER A 132 -8.50 19.71 4.54
C SER A 132 -8.35 19.05 3.17
N ILE A 133 -9.46 18.53 2.62
CA ILE A 133 -9.50 17.94 1.27
C ILE A 133 -9.28 19.02 0.20
N GLU A 134 -9.92 20.19 0.34
CA GLU A 134 -9.71 21.29 -0.62
C GLU A 134 -8.26 21.81 -0.60
N MET A 135 -7.59 21.81 0.54
CA MET A 135 -6.15 22.16 0.61
C MET A 135 -5.28 21.20 -0.21
N MET A 136 -5.70 19.94 -0.43
CA MET A 136 -4.96 19.00 -1.26
C MET A 136 -4.86 19.44 -2.73
N ARG A 137 -5.76 20.31 -3.21
CA ARG A 137 -5.67 20.87 -4.57
C ARG A 137 -4.44 21.75 -4.80
N SER A 138 -3.93 22.35 -3.73
CA SER A 138 -2.74 23.22 -3.79
C SER A 138 -1.43 22.46 -3.62
N VAL A 139 -1.50 21.18 -3.25
CA VAL A 139 -0.31 20.33 -3.03
C VAL A 139 0.23 19.86 -4.38
N ALA A 140 1.54 19.93 -4.56
CA ALA A 140 2.17 19.45 -5.79
C ALA A 140 1.98 17.93 -5.96
N PRO A 141 1.79 17.41 -7.20
CA PRO A 141 1.60 15.99 -7.47
C PRO A 141 2.67 15.09 -6.85
N ILE A 142 3.92 15.54 -6.86
CA ILE A 142 5.03 14.80 -6.27
C ILE A 142 4.94 14.74 -4.74
N GLU A 143 4.44 15.79 -4.10
CA GLU A 143 4.26 15.84 -2.65
C GLU A 143 3.12 14.91 -2.24
N LEU A 144 2.00 14.90 -2.98
CA LEU A 144 0.92 13.93 -2.77
C LEU A 144 1.41 12.49 -2.89
N ALA A 145 2.14 12.18 -3.97
CA ALA A 145 2.71 10.85 -4.17
C ALA A 145 3.68 10.44 -3.05
N PHE A 146 4.48 11.39 -2.56
CA PHE A 146 5.38 11.17 -1.42
C PHE A 146 4.61 10.92 -0.12
N MET A 147 3.56 11.68 0.16
CA MET A 147 2.70 11.48 1.33
C MET A 147 2.08 10.08 1.31
N PHE A 148 1.52 9.64 0.18
CA PHE A 148 0.98 8.29 0.02
C PHE A 148 2.05 7.22 0.14
N MET A 149 3.26 7.46 -0.38
CA MET A 149 4.39 6.54 -0.22
C MET A 149 4.71 6.33 1.26
N MET A 150 4.82 7.40 2.04
CA MET A 150 5.09 7.32 3.49
C MET A 150 3.98 6.58 4.24
N GLN A 151 2.72 6.86 3.90
CA GLN A 151 1.57 6.14 4.46
C GLN A 151 1.62 4.64 4.14
N ASN A 152 1.92 4.28 2.88
CA ASN A 152 2.04 2.90 2.45
C ASN A 152 3.19 2.18 3.14
N LEU A 153 4.34 2.85 3.36
CA LEU A 153 5.46 2.30 4.14
C LEU A 153 5.07 2.02 5.58
N PHE A 154 4.34 2.94 6.21
CA PHE A 154 3.88 2.76 7.58
C PHE A 154 2.90 1.58 7.70
N ILE A 155 1.84 1.58 6.90
CA ILE A 155 0.82 0.51 6.88
C ILE A 155 1.47 -0.83 6.49
N GLY A 156 2.35 -0.82 5.50
CA GLY A 156 3.04 -2.01 5.03
C GLY A 156 4.00 -2.61 6.07
N THR A 157 4.63 -1.77 6.89
CA THR A 157 5.43 -2.24 8.02
C THR A 157 4.56 -2.93 9.07
N LEU A 158 3.41 -2.35 9.41
CA LEU A 158 2.43 -2.99 10.30
C LEU A 158 1.91 -4.31 9.72
N THR A 159 1.55 -4.32 8.45
CA THR A 159 1.12 -5.53 7.74
C THR A 159 2.22 -6.59 7.73
N SER A 160 3.48 -6.20 7.52
CA SER A 160 4.63 -7.12 7.56
C SER A 160 4.81 -7.81 8.89
N THR A 161 4.42 -7.16 10.00
CA THR A 161 4.42 -7.77 11.33
C THR A 161 3.46 -8.96 11.40
N ILE A 162 2.24 -8.78 10.86
CA ILE A 162 1.21 -9.82 10.81
C ILE A 162 1.62 -10.94 9.84
N VAL A 163 2.07 -10.58 8.65
CA VAL A 163 2.53 -11.51 7.60
C VAL A 163 3.68 -12.39 8.11
N ALA A 164 4.61 -11.82 8.90
CA ALA A 164 5.72 -12.57 9.48
C ALA A 164 5.28 -13.63 10.51
N ILE A 165 4.14 -13.42 11.20
CA ILE A 165 3.58 -14.40 12.13
C ILE A 165 3.11 -15.63 11.36
N PHE A 166 2.40 -15.42 10.24
CA PHE A 166 1.88 -16.52 9.40
C PHE A 166 2.97 -17.16 8.52
N GLY A 167 3.96 -16.36 8.08
CA GLY A 167 5.05 -16.82 7.23
C GLY A 167 6.11 -17.66 7.95
N LYS A 168 6.34 -17.41 9.25
CA LYS A 168 7.38 -18.08 10.02
C LYS A 168 7.18 -19.59 10.09
N LYS A 169 8.30 -20.34 9.96
CA LYS A 169 8.36 -21.78 10.22
C LYS A 169 9.74 -22.08 10.76
N LYS A 170 9.80 -22.60 11.98
CA LYS A 170 11.05 -23.13 12.56
C LYS A 170 11.32 -24.52 11.98
N LYS A 171 12.61 -24.88 11.86
CA LYS A 171 13.00 -26.28 11.63
C LYS A 171 12.58 -27.12 12.81
#